data_f42c0d67206721cddd2fa471f2f3ac6d
#
_entry.id   f42c0d67206721cddd2fa471f2f3ac6d
#
_cell.length_a   1.000
_cell.length_b   1.000
_cell.length_c   1.000
_cell.angle_alpha   90.00
_cell.angle_beta   90.00
_cell.angle_gamma   90.00
#
_symmetry.space_group_name_H-M   'P 1'
#
loop_
_entity.id
_entity.type
_entity.pdbx_description
1 polymer ?
#
loop_
_entity_poly.entity_id
_entity_poly.type
_entity_poly.pdbx_seq_one_letter_code
_entity_poly.pdbx_strand_id
1 'polypeptide(L)'
;MKHVLILMTDQLRPDALGAYGNPYVQTPALDALAAESVIFDRAVTPSPVCVPARLSLLSGQYANRHGNSNNNPGLSYRGRGFYAMLSEAGFNSCCVGKMHHVWDRYGSLGFMRRDTQEELSHPKDDYTKYIEENYPYVFDYNGQRSEMYYVPQVSQLPAEAHPTQWIGDRSVEFIENCDPEKPVFLMSSFIHPHPPFCPPAPWNKLYRSDELPAPFI
;
A
#
# COMPACT_ATOMS: atom_id res chain seq x y z
N MET A 1 -2.86 -12.82 -23.34
CA MET A 1 -3.07 -11.43 -22.88
C MET A 1 -2.07 -11.16 -21.76
N LYS A 2 -1.49 -9.96 -21.66
CA LYS A 2 -0.53 -9.64 -20.57
C LYS A 2 -1.24 -8.75 -19.56
N HIS A 3 -1.18 -9.11 -18.29
CA HIS A 3 -1.72 -8.34 -17.17
C HIS A 3 -0.59 -7.60 -16.45
N VAL A 4 -0.92 -6.53 -15.75
CA VAL A 4 0.00 -5.76 -14.89
C VAL A 4 -0.58 -5.75 -13.49
N LEU A 5 0.17 -6.28 -12.53
CA LEU A 5 -0.16 -6.24 -11.11
C LEU A 5 0.98 -5.57 -10.36
N ILE A 6 0.66 -4.49 -9.66
CA ILE A 6 1.58 -3.82 -8.74
C ILE A 6 1.12 -4.08 -7.32
N LEU A 7 1.88 -4.87 -6.57
CA LEU A 7 1.73 -5.02 -5.13
C LEU A 7 2.73 -4.09 -4.45
N MET A 8 2.23 -3.05 -3.82
CA MET A 8 3.06 -2.02 -3.18
C MET A 8 2.80 -1.99 -1.69
N THR A 9 3.85 -2.01 -0.91
CA THR A 9 3.81 -1.77 0.53
C THR A 9 4.50 -0.45 0.85
N ASP A 10 4.04 0.27 1.85
CA ASP A 10 4.67 1.52 2.26
C ASP A 10 5.70 1.26 3.35
N GLN A 11 6.89 1.84 3.20
CA GLN A 11 7.98 1.79 4.18
C GLN A 11 8.54 0.37 4.46
N LEU A 12 8.27 -0.61 3.63
CA LEU A 12 8.85 -1.95 3.75
C LEU A 12 10.32 -1.93 3.36
N ARG A 13 11.15 -2.47 4.23
CA ARG A 13 12.58 -2.69 3.96
C ARG A 13 12.78 -4.07 3.33
N PRO A 14 13.66 -4.22 2.33
CA PRO A 14 13.90 -5.52 1.69
C PRO A 14 14.45 -6.56 2.66
N ASP A 15 15.24 -6.16 3.66
CA ASP A 15 15.75 -7.04 4.71
C ASP A 15 14.69 -7.54 5.70
N ALA A 16 13.43 -7.11 5.56
CA ALA A 16 12.27 -7.67 6.26
C ALA A 16 11.52 -8.74 5.43
N LEU A 17 12.18 -9.34 4.44
CA LEU A 17 11.60 -10.39 3.59
C LEU A 17 12.50 -11.63 3.59
N GLY A 18 11.90 -12.84 3.65
CA GLY A 18 12.61 -14.12 3.56
C GLY A 18 13.39 -14.26 2.26
N ALA A 19 12.80 -13.85 1.13
CA ALA A 19 13.43 -13.87 -0.19
C ALA A 19 14.73 -13.05 -0.30
N TYR A 20 14.94 -12.08 0.59
CA TYR A 20 16.18 -11.31 0.72
C TYR A 20 17.09 -11.80 1.86
N GLY A 21 16.84 -13.02 2.36
CA GLY A 21 17.73 -13.70 3.31
C GLY A 21 17.44 -13.44 4.77
N ASN A 22 16.30 -12.86 5.14
CA ASN A 22 15.92 -12.72 6.55
C ASN A 22 15.49 -14.08 7.11
N PRO A 23 16.20 -14.64 8.12
CA PRO A 23 15.87 -15.96 8.65
C PRO A 23 14.75 -15.96 9.69
N TYR A 24 14.29 -14.79 10.13
CA TYR A 24 13.32 -14.65 11.22
C TYR A 24 11.90 -14.40 10.72
N VAL A 25 11.75 -13.64 9.62
CA VAL A 25 10.43 -13.30 9.10
C VAL A 25 9.84 -14.44 8.27
N GLN A 26 8.53 -14.60 8.38
CA GLN A 26 7.77 -15.59 7.62
C GLN A 26 6.97 -14.86 6.52
N THR A 27 7.46 -14.95 5.29
CA THR A 27 6.83 -14.35 4.10
C THR A 27 6.56 -15.39 3.00
N PRO A 28 5.87 -16.51 3.32
CA PRO A 28 5.82 -17.69 2.46
C PRO A 28 5.24 -17.42 1.06
N ALA A 29 4.23 -16.56 0.95
CA ALA A 29 3.63 -16.22 -0.35
C ALA A 29 4.58 -15.37 -1.22
N LEU A 30 5.30 -14.42 -0.61
CA LEU A 30 6.28 -13.60 -1.31
C LEU A 30 7.53 -14.41 -1.65
N ASP A 31 7.94 -15.32 -0.78
CA ASP A 31 9.08 -16.22 -1.02
C ASP A 31 8.78 -17.19 -2.17
N ALA A 32 7.56 -17.72 -2.24
CA ALA A 32 7.12 -18.56 -3.35
C ALA A 32 7.09 -17.77 -4.68
N LEU A 33 6.56 -16.55 -4.66
CA LEU A 33 6.57 -15.67 -5.84
C LEU A 33 8.01 -15.35 -6.28
N ALA A 34 8.89 -15.07 -5.35
CA ALA A 34 10.30 -14.77 -5.62
C ALA A 34 11.02 -15.95 -6.28
N ALA A 35 10.71 -17.19 -5.87
CA ALA A 35 11.29 -18.42 -6.43
C ALA A 35 10.99 -18.61 -7.92
N GLU A 36 9.88 -18.04 -8.41
CA GLU A 36 9.44 -18.12 -9.81
C GLU A 36 9.62 -16.80 -10.59
N SER A 37 10.31 -15.83 -10.01
CA SER A 37 10.40 -14.47 -10.53
C SER A 37 11.83 -13.96 -10.63
N VAL A 38 11.98 -12.79 -11.25
CA VAL A 38 13.25 -12.04 -11.23
C VAL A 38 13.29 -11.19 -9.97
N ILE A 39 14.33 -11.36 -9.15
CA ILE A 39 14.59 -10.55 -7.96
C ILE A 39 15.58 -9.43 -8.31
N PHE A 40 15.29 -8.21 -7.89
CA PHE A 40 16.14 -7.05 -8.09
C PHE A 40 16.87 -6.68 -6.79
N ASP A 41 18.12 -7.09 -6.65
CA ASP A 41 18.92 -6.86 -5.44
C ASP A 41 19.29 -5.39 -5.20
N ARG A 42 19.24 -4.58 -6.26
CA ARG A 42 19.66 -3.17 -6.23
C ARG A 42 18.58 -2.21 -6.72
N ALA A 43 17.31 -2.53 -6.44
CA ALA A 43 16.23 -1.59 -6.69
C ALA A 43 16.28 -0.45 -5.65
N VAL A 44 16.22 0.79 -6.13
CA VAL A 44 16.25 1.97 -5.26
C VAL A 44 15.10 2.91 -5.58
N THR A 45 14.52 3.49 -4.55
CA THR A 45 13.57 4.58 -4.73
C THR A 45 14.31 5.90 -5.00
N PRO A 46 13.83 6.74 -5.93
CA PRO A 46 14.43 8.05 -6.19
C PRO A 46 14.24 9.05 -5.04
N SER A 47 13.34 8.74 -4.10
CA SER A 47 13.12 9.52 -2.88
C SER A 47 12.58 8.61 -1.77
N PRO A 48 13.11 8.69 -0.53
CA PRO A 48 12.63 7.88 0.59
C PRO A 48 11.42 8.51 1.32
N VAL A 49 10.61 9.29 0.62
CA VAL A 49 9.40 9.97 1.15
C VAL A 49 8.21 9.63 0.28
N CYS A 50 7.05 9.37 0.89
CA CYS A 50 5.87 8.79 0.23
C CYS A 50 5.44 9.54 -1.04
N VAL A 51 5.12 10.83 -0.94
CA VAL A 51 4.58 11.60 -2.07
C VAL A 51 5.58 11.74 -3.21
N PRO A 52 6.84 12.12 -3.00
CA PRO A 52 7.83 12.18 -4.08
C PRO A 52 8.10 10.81 -4.73
N ALA A 53 8.18 9.72 -3.94
CA ALA A 53 8.38 8.37 -4.48
C ALA A 53 7.21 7.95 -5.37
N ARG A 54 5.99 8.15 -4.89
CA ARG A 54 4.76 7.81 -5.65
C ARG A 54 4.56 8.69 -6.88
N LEU A 55 4.95 9.95 -6.81
CA LEU A 55 4.95 10.83 -7.96
C LEU A 55 6.02 10.46 -8.98
N SER A 56 7.19 10.02 -8.52
CA SER A 56 8.22 9.46 -9.41
C SER A 56 7.73 8.20 -10.11
N LEU A 57 7.04 7.31 -9.41
CA LEU A 57 6.39 6.13 -9.99
C LEU A 57 5.35 6.54 -11.05
N LEU A 58 4.42 7.45 -10.70
CA LEU A 58 3.36 7.92 -11.60
C LEU A 58 3.89 8.54 -12.88
N SER A 59 4.93 9.38 -12.75
CA SER A 59 5.41 10.25 -13.83
C SER A 59 6.60 9.69 -14.61
N GLY A 60 7.31 8.69 -14.06
CA GLY A 60 8.59 8.22 -14.58
C GLY A 60 9.73 9.24 -14.44
N GLN A 61 9.60 10.22 -13.52
CA GLN A 61 10.55 11.31 -13.35
C GLN A 61 11.18 11.32 -11.95
N TYR A 62 12.40 11.80 -11.85
CA TYR A 62 13.03 12.07 -10.55
C TYR A 62 12.45 13.31 -9.86
N ALA A 63 12.63 13.41 -8.55
CA ALA A 63 12.08 14.49 -7.73
C ALA A 63 12.50 15.89 -8.18
N ASN A 64 13.73 16.06 -8.65
CA ASN A 64 14.23 17.32 -9.19
C ASN A 64 13.55 17.72 -10.52
N ARG A 65 12.95 16.77 -11.23
CA ARG A 65 12.25 17.03 -12.49
C ARG A 65 10.76 17.33 -12.29
N HIS A 66 10.08 16.56 -11.45
CA HIS A 66 8.67 16.81 -11.15
C HIS A 66 8.46 17.86 -10.05
N GLY A 67 9.54 18.32 -9.40
CA GLY A 67 9.51 19.47 -8.48
C GLY A 67 9.00 19.18 -7.07
N ASN A 68 8.70 17.92 -6.73
CA ASN A 68 8.20 17.56 -5.41
C ASN A 68 9.25 16.76 -4.63
N SER A 69 9.75 17.31 -3.53
CA SER A 69 10.78 16.70 -2.68
C SER A 69 10.28 16.24 -1.30
N ASN A 70 9.02 16.52 -0.94
CA ASN A 70 8.44 16.18 0.36
C ASN A 70 6.92 15.95 0.27
N ASN A 71 6.28 15.68 1.40
CA ASN A 71 4.82 15.48 1.48
C ASN A 71 4.02 16.80 1.52
N ASN A 72 4.48 17.83 0.82
CA ASN A 72 3.86 19.15 0.82
C ASN A 72 2.53 19.15 0.03
N PRO A 73 1.39 19.49 0.66
CA PRO A 73 0.09 19.53 -0.01
C PRO A 73 -0.08 20.67 -1.02
N GLY A 74 0.82 21.66 -1.00
CA GLY A 74 0.78 22.81 -1.93
C GLY A 74 1.27 22.53 -3.34
N LEU A 75 1.85 21.37 -3.59
CA LEU A 75 2.36 20.99 -4.90
C LEU A 75 1.35 20.13 -5.65
N SER A 76 1.17 20.43 -6.93
CA SER A 76 0.32 19.67 -7.84
C SER A 76 1.12 19.19 -9.06
N TYR A 77 0.83 17.98 -9.51
CA TYR A 77 1.36 17.46 -10.76
C TYR A 77 0.27 17.53 -11.84
N ARG A 78 0.58 18.18 -12.95
CA ARG A 78 -0.34 18.35 -14.09
C ARG A 78 0.03 17.49 -15.29
N GLY A 79 1.06 16.65 -15.15
CA GLY A 79 1.48 15.73 -16.18
C GLY A 79 0.55 14.53 -16.30
N ARG A 80 0.64 13.84 -17.44
CA ARG A 80 -0.05 12.57 -17.65
C ARG A 80 0.75 11.45 -17.00
N GLY A 81 0.13 10.72 -16.08
CA GLY A 81 0.73 9.56 -15.43
C GLY A 81 0.45 8.25 -16.18
N PHE A 82 1.27 7.23 -15.95
CA PHE A 82 1.10 5.95 -16.65
C PHE A 82 -0.19 5.21 -16.27
N TYR A 83 -0.82 5.52 -15.13
CA TYR A 83 -2.11 4.93 -14.75
C TYR A 83 -3.19 5.22 -15.79
N ALA A 84 -3.31 6.50 -16.17
CA ALA A 84 -4.25 6.92 -17.22
C ALA A 84 -3.89 6.29 -18.56
N MET A 85 -2.60 6.19 -18.89
CA MET A 85 -2.14 5.62 -20.16
C MET A 85 -2.56 4.15 -20.32
N LEU A 86 -2.47 3.34 -19.26
CA LEU A 86 -2.90 1.94 -19.31
C LEU A 86 -4.43 1.83 -19.41
N SER A 87 -5.16 2.65 -18.66
CA SER A 87 -6.64 2.69 -18.77
C SER A 87 -7.10 3.03 -20.18
N GLU A 88 -6.50 4.05 -20.79
CA GLU A 88 -6.79 4.47 -22.17
C GLU A 88 -6.35 3.43 -23.21
N ALA A 89 -5.35 2.61 -22.90
CA ALA A 89 -4.94 1.46 -23.73
C ALA A 89 -5.88 0.26 -23.62
N GLY A 90 -7.00 0.39 -22.89
CA GLY A 90 -8.06 -0.62 -22.82
C GLY A 90 -7.91 -1.62 -21.69
N PHE A 91 -7.03 -1.38 -20.71
CA PHE A 91 -6.95 -2.23 -19.53
C PHE A 91 -8.17 -2.04 -18.62
N ASN A 92 -8.69 -3.13 -18.05
CA ASN A 92 -9.48 -3.06 -16.82
C ASN A 92 -8.56 -2.57 -15.70
N SER A 93 -8.71 -1.32 -15.29
CA SER A 93 -7.77 -0.72 -14.35
C SER A 93 -8.40 -0.39 -13.01
N CYS A 94 -7.73 -0.79 -11.92
CA CYS A 94 -8.15 -0.51 -10.56
C CYS A 94 -6.95 -0.17 -9.67
N CYS A 95 -7.17 0.79 -8.76
CA CYS A 95 -6.28 0.98 -7.63
C CYS A 95 -7.05 0.75 -6.34
N VAL A 96 -6.52 -0.12 -5.48
CA VAL A 96 -7.03 -0.37 -4.13
C VAL A 96 -6.00 0.11 -3.12
N GLY A 97 -6.45 0.92 -2.16
CA GLY A 97 -5.60 1.41 -1.07
C GLY A 97 -4.95 2.77 -1.32
N LYS A 98 -3.75 2.94 -0.78
CA LYS A 98 -3.06 4.23 -0.69
C LYS A 98 -2.46 4.69 -2.02
N MET A 99 -2.85 5.86 -2.49
CA MET A 99 -2.14 6.57 -3.56
C MET A 99 -1.34 7.79 -3.07
N HIS A 100 -1.82 8.46 -2.05
CA HIS A 100 -1.18 9.58 -1.37
C HIS A 100 -0.75 10.73 -2.30
N HIS A 101 -1.52 10.99 -3.34
CA HIS A 101 -1.31 12.16 -4.18
C HIS A 101 -2.05 13.36 -3.58
N VAL A 102 -1.30 14.25 -2.96
CA VAL A 102 -1.81 15.32 -2.09
C VAL A 102 -2.77 16.30 -2.77
N TRP A 103 -2.67 16.47 -4.09
CA TRP A 103 -3.56 17.34 -4.88
C TRP A 103 -4.90 16.70 -5.25
N ASP A 104 -4.98 15.37 -5.24
CA ASP A 104 -6.19 14.61 -5.52
C ASP A 104 -6.14 13.24 -4.81
N ARG A 105 -6.22 13.29 -3.48
CA ARG A 105 -6.02 12.11 -2.62
C ARG A 105 -7.06 11.02 -2.86
N TYR A 106 -8.30 11.41 -3.15
CA TYR A 106 -9.43 10.49 -3.31
C TYR A 106 -9.90 10.36 -4.76
N GLY A 107 -9.26 11.01 -5.70
CA GLY A 107 -9.58 10.92 -7.12
C GLY A 107 -9.05 9.67 -7.78
N SER A 108 -9.55 9.38 -8.97
CA SER A 108 -9.18 8.17 -9.72
C SER A 108 -7.77 8.22 -10.33
N LEU A 109 -7.24 9.41 -10.58
CA LEU A 109 -5.96 9.65 -11.26
C LEU A 109 -5.77 8.83 -12.56
N GLY A 110 -6.88 8.51 -13.22
CA GLY A 110 -6.90 7.78 -14.48
C GLY A 110 -7.22 6.28 -14.36
N PHE A 111 -7.37 5.73 -13.17
CA PHE A 111 -7.95 4.40 -12.99
C PHE A 111 -9.46 4.40 -13.28
N MET A 112 -9.97 3.31 -13.84
CA MET A 112 -11.41 3.13 -14.08
C MET A 112 -12.17 2.91 -12.77
N ARG A 113 -11.56 2.19 -11.81
CA ARG A 113 -12.09 1.97 -10.46
C ARG A 113 -11.02 2.35 -9.43
N ARG A 114 -11.46 2.90 -8.32
CA ARG A 114 -10.63 3.16 -7.17
C ARG A 114 -11.37 2.87 -5.90
N ASP A 115 -10.80 2.01 -5.04
CA ASP A 115 -11.25 1.73 -3.69
C ASP A 115 -10.22 2.34 -2.73
N THR A 116 -10.61 3.43 -2.05
CA THR A 116 -9.68 4.26 -1.29
C THR A 116 -9.45 3.75 0.13
N GLN A 117 -8.19 3.73 0.54
CA GLN A 117 -7.76 3.57 1.92
C GLN A 117 -6.47 4.37 2.09
N GLU A 118 -6.62 5.58 2.59
CA GLU A 118 -5.51 6.51 2.85
C GLU A 118 -5.09 6.44 4.32
N GLU A 119 -4.03 7.15 4.72
CA GLU A 119 -3.46 7.04 6.07
C GLU A 119 -4.38 7.55 7.20
N LEU A 120 -5.31 8.43 6.88
CA LEU A 120 -6.18 9.11 7.85
C LEU A 120 -7.62 8.76 7.59
N SER A 121 -8.38 8.53 8.66
CA SER A 121 -9.84 8.42 8.58
C SER A 121 -10.42 9.67 7.95
N HIS A 122 -11.24 9.49 6.93
CA HIS A 122 -11.86 10.61 6.22
C HIS A 122 -13.19 10.15 5.60
N PRO A 123 -14.26 10.96 5.65
CA PRO A 123 -15.58 10.59 5.09
C PRO A 123 -15.60 10.24 3.60
N LYS A 124 -14.57 10.64 2.83
CA LYS A 124 -14.41 10.27 1.42
C LYS A 124 -13.64 8.96 1.21
N ASP A 125 -13.04 8.42 2.25
CA ASP A 125 -12.28 7.19 2.20
C ASP A 125 -13.22 5.99 2.28
N ASP A 126 -13.11 5.04 1.34
CA ASP A 126 -14.05 3.92 1.27
C ASP A 126 -13.83 2.92 2.40
N TYR A 127 -12.57 2.77 2.83
CA TYR A 127 -12.28 1.95 3.99
C TYR A 127 -12.82 2.57 5.29
N THR A 128 -12.73 3.91 5.44
CA THR A 128 -13.34 4.60 6.58
C THR A 128 -14.85 4.31 6.66
N LYS A 129 -15.57 4.44 5.54
CA LYS A 129 -17.01 4.11 5.48
C LYS A 129 -17.29 2.65 5.84
N TYR A 130 -16.48 1.73 5.29
CA TYR A 130 -16.60 0.31 5.61
C TYR A 130 -16.47 0.05 7.12
N ILE A 131 -15.53 0.69 7.80
CA ILE A 131 -15.35 0.55 9.25
C ILE A 131 -16.53 1.19 10.01
N GLU A 132 -16.94 2.39 9.63
CA GLU A 132 -18.09 3.06 10.27
C GLU A 132 -19.38 2.23 10.18
N GLU A 133 -19.61 1.57 9.06
CA GLU A 133 -20.81 0.75 8.82
C GLU A 133 -20.77 -0.62 9.54
N ASN A 134 -19.61 -1.28 9.56
CA ASN A 134 -19.50 -2.66 10.03
C ASN A 134 -18.90 -2.79 11.43
N TYR A 135 -18.13 -1.80 11.88
CA TYR A 135 -17.42 -1.80 13.17
C TYR A 135 -17.59 -0.47 13.91
N PRO A 136 -18.82 -0.01 14.16
CA PRO A 136 -19.10 1.33 14.70
C PRO A 136 -18.57 1.57 16.12
N TYR A 137 -18.12 0.50 16.80
CA TYR A 137 -17.47 0.61 18.11
C TYR A 137 -15.97 1.00 18.01
N VAL A 138 -15.37 0.99 16.82
CA VAL A 138 -13.98 1.39 16.62
C VAL A 138 -13.93 2.88 16.30
N PHE A 139 -13.47 3.67 17.24
CA PHE A 139 -13.40 5.13 17.10
C PHE A 139 -12.33 5.58 16.11
N ASP A 140 -11.13 5.00 16.20
CA ASP A 140 -10.03 5.24 15.27
C ASP A 140 -9.27 3.94 15.02
N TYR A 141 -9.41 3.42 13.82
CA TYR A 141 -8.76 2.17 13.41
C TYR A 141 -7.24 2.30 13.27
N ASN A 142 -6.72 3.52 13.20
CA ASN A 142 -5.28 3.79 13.18
C ASN A 142 -4.67 3.88 14.60
N GLY A 143 -5.49 3.83 15.66
CA GLY A 143 -5.06 4.00 17.03
C GLY A 143 -4.49 5.39 17.32
N GLN A 144 -3.74 5.52 18.40
CA GLN A 144 -3.11 6.79 18.76
C GLN A 144 -1.95 7.12 17.83
N ARG A 145 -1.98 8.32 17.25
CA ARG A 145 -0.99 8.75 16.26
C ARG A 145 0.05 9.75 16.77
N SER A 146 -0.07 10.35 17.93
CA SER A 146 0.87 11.35 18.43
C SER A 146 2.25 10.73 18.81
N GLU A 147 2.75 10.94 19.98
CA GLU A 147 4.01 10.37 20.46
C GLU A 147 4.01 8.82 20.46
N MET A 148 2.84 8.20 20.52
CA MET A 148 2.65 6.75 20.50
C MET A 148 2.64 6.14 19.08
N TYR A 149 2.82 6.92 18.03
CA TYR A 149 2.74 6.48 16.64
C TYR A 149 3.66 5.31 16.30
N TYR A 150 4.85 5.28 16.87
CA TYR A 150 5.84 4.23 16.68
C TYR A 150 5.83 3.15 17.77
N VAL A 151 4.95 3.24 18.75
CA VAL A 151 4.81 2.21 19.79
C VAL A 151 3.88 1.12 19.28
N PRO A 152 4.34 -0.16 19.24
CA PRO A 152 3.49 -1.25 18.79
C PRO A 152 2.27 -1.44 19.70
N GLN A 153 1.11 -1.58 19.09
CA GLN A 153 -0.18 -1.80 19.75
C GLN A 153 -0.92 -2.94 19.06
N VAL A 154 -1.84 -3.59 19.77
CA VAL A 154 -2.75 -4.53 19.11
C VAL A 154 -3.88 -3.75 18.47
N SER A 155 -4.21 -4.06 17.21
CA SER A 155 -5.35 -3.45 16.55
C SER A 155 -6.66 -3.70 17.31
N GLN A 156 -7.53 -2.69 17.33
CA GLN A 156 -8.91 -2.83 17.81
C GLN A 156 -9.78 -3.61 16.83
N LEU A 157 -9.36 -3.68 15.58
CA LEU A 157 -10.06 -4.42 14.53
C LEU A 157 -9.69 -5.91 14.55
N PRO A 158 -10.63 -6.78 14.25
CA PRO A 158 -10.31 -8.17 13.96
C PRO A 158 -9.49 -8.28 12.66
N ALA A 159 -8.82 -9.42 12.47
CA ALA A 159 -7.90 -9.60 11.34
C ALA A 159 -8.56 -9.42 9.97
N GLU A 160 -9.80 -9.89 9.83
CA GLU A 160 -10.60 -9.79 8.60
C GLU A 160 -10.99 -8.36 8.23
N ALA A 161 -11.03 -7.45 9.21
CA ALA A 161 -11.32 -6.04 8.99
C ALA A 161 -10.08 -5.16 8.90
N HIS A 162 -8.90 -5.72 9.17
CA HIS A 162 -7.64 -4.97 9.13
C HIS A 162 -7.40 -4.38 7.73
N PRO A 163 -6.87 -3.14 7.60
CA PRO A 163 -6.67 -2.50 6.28
C PRO A 163 -5.93 -3.37 5.27
N THR A 164 -4.94 -4.13 5.73
CA THR A 164 -4.18 -5.03 4.86
C THR A 164 -5.08 -6.13 4.27
N GLN A 165 -5.96 -6.73 5.08
CA GLN A 165 -6.90 -7.74 4.60
C GLN A 165 -7.92 -7.12 3.64
N TRP A 166 -8.51 -6.00 4.02
CA TRP A 166 -9.50 -5.30 3.19
C TRP A 166 -8.96 -4.96 1.80
N ILE A 167 -7.72 -4.44 1.71
CA ILE A 167 -7.07 -4.16 0.41
C ILE A 167 -6.89 -5.45 -0.39
N GLY A 168 -6.48 -6.55 0.26
CA GLY A 168 -6.36 -7.85 -0.37
C GLY A 168 -7.70 -8.33 -0.95
N ASP A 169 -8.75 -8.33 -0.14
CA ASP A 169 -10.10 -8.79 -0.52
C ASP A 169 -10.69 -7.95 -1.66
N ARG A 170 -10.57 -6.63 -1.60
CA ARG A 170 -11.02 -5.73 -2.69
C ARG A 170 -10.23 -5.96 -3.98
N SER A 171 -8.94 -6.28 -3.87
CA SER A 171 -8.08 -6.59 -5.01
C SER A 171 -8.50 -7.91 -5.69
N VAL A 172 -8.77 -8.94 -4.91
CA VAL A 172 -9.27 -10.24 -5.41
C VAL A 172 -10.64 -10.06 -6.05
N GLU A 173 -11.57 -9.39 -5.35
CA GLU A 173 -12.89 -9.09 -5.89
C GLU A 173 -12.83 -8.38 -7.25
N PHE A 174 -11.91 -7.42 -7.41
CA PHE A 174 -11.75 -6.75 -8.69
C PHE A 174 -11.31 -7.72 -9.79
N ILE A 175 -10.35 -8.60 -9.52
CA ILE A 175 -9.86 -9.58 -10.49
C ILE A 175 -10.96 -10.55 -10.90
N GLU A 176 -11.76 -11.03 -9.94
CA GLU A 176 -12.83 -12.00 -10.17
C GLU A 176 -14.01 -11.42 -10.98
N ASN A 177 -14.24 -10.11 -10.87
CA ASN A 177 -15.39 -9.44 -11.49
C ASN A 177 -15.04 -8.57 -12.71
N CYS A 178 -13.76 -8.51 -13.12
CA CYS A 178 -13.38 -7.74 -14.31
C CYS A 178 -13.75 -8.49 -15.61
N ASP A 179 -13.83 -7.74 -16.71
CA ASP A 179 -14.08 -8.29 -18.05
C ASP A 179 -12.89 -9.20 -18.46
N PRO A 180 -13.11 -10.53 -18.63
CA PRO A 180 -12.05 -11.47 -18.93
C PRO A 180 -11.42 -11.27 -20.32
N GLU A 181 -12.10 -10.56 -21.21
CA GLU A 181 -11.60 -10.27 -22.55
C GLU A 181 -10.60 -9.11 -22.62
N LYS A 182 -10.40 -8.41 -21.48
CA LYS A 182 -9.48 -7.28 -21.38
C LYS A 182 -8.30 -7.56 -20.49
N PRO A 183 -7.13 -6.97 -20.75
CA PRO A 183 -6.01 -7.03 -19.83
C PRO A 183 -6.33 -6.30 -18.53
N VAL A 184 -5.83 -6.82 -17.42
CA VAL A 184 -5.99 -6.22 -16.09
C VAL A 184 -4.76 -5.37 -15.76
N PHE A 185 -5.01 -4.16 -15.25
CA PHE A 185 -4.04 -3.35 -14.54
C PHE A 185 -4.55 -3.11 -13.12
N LEU A 186 -3.95 -3.78 -12.15
CA LEU A 186 -4.30 -3.63 -10.73
C LEU A 186 -3.11 -3.09 -9.94
N MET A 187 -3.35 -2.05 -9.15
CA MET A 187 -2.41 -1.54 -8.15
C MET A 187 -3.02 -1.75 -6.76
N SER A 188 -2.51 -2.74 -6.03
CA SER A 188 -2.85 -2.99 -4.63
C SER A 188 -1.79 -2.33 -3.75
N SER A 189 -2.14 -1.23 -3.10
CA SER A 189 -1.22 -0.38 -2.38
C SER A 189 -1.50 -0.35 -0.89
N PHE A 190 -0.74 -1.14 -0.15
CA PHE A 190 -0.86 -1.34 1.28
C PHE A 190 -0.15 -0.23 2.05
N ILE A 191 -0.77 0.28 3.13
CA ILE A 191 -0.12 1.22 4.04
C ILE A 191 0.95 0.51 4.86
N HIS A 192 0.63 -0.66 5.41
CA HIS A 192 1.59 -1.38 6.26
C HIS A 192 2.76 -1.97 5.47
N PRO A 193 3.95 -2.03 6.11
CA PRO A 193 4.27 -1.81 7.52
C PRO A 193 4.56 -0.35 7.93
N HIS A 194 4.17 0.66 7.15
CA HIS A 194 4.18 2.06 7.63
C HIS A 194 3.38 2.18 8.94
N PRO A 195 3.85 2.96 9.96
CA PRO A 195 3.12 3.18 11.21
C PRO A 195 1.70 3.74 10.99
N PRO A 196 0.78 3.48 11.91
CA PRO A 196 0.97 2.89 13.26
C PRO A 196 1.21 1.39 13.22
N PHE A 197 2.07 0.89 14.12
CA PHE A 197 2.36 -0.54 14.25
C PHE A 197 1.27 -1.22 15.07
N CYS A 198 0.17 -1.57 14.42
CA CYS A 198 -1.01 -2.14 15.07
C CYS A 198 -1.47 -3.45 14.41
N PRO A 199 -0.66 -4.52 14.48
CA PRO A 199 -1.06 -5.82 13.95
C PRO A 199 -2.29 -6.35 14.70
N PRO A 200 -3.27 -6.96 14.00
CA PRO A 200 -4.41 -7.58 14.65
C PRO A 200 -4.03 -8.92 15.28
N ALA A 201 -4.86 -9.40 16.21
CA ALA A 201 -4.75 -10.78 16.67
C ALA A 201 -5.16 -11.75 15.54
N PRO A 202 -4.50 -12.92 15.37
CA PRO A 202 -3.38 -13.45 16.19
C PRO A 202 -1.99 -12.98 15.73
N TRP A 203 -1.89 -12.20 14.67
CA TRP A 203 -0.63 -11.79 14.03
C TRP A 203 0.29 -11.00 14.95
N ASN A 204 -0.26 -10.30 15.93
CA ASN A 204 0.49 -9.58 16.97
C ASN A 204 1.36 -10.47 17.86
N LYS A 205 1.19 -11.79 17.78
CA LYS A 205 1.95 -12.78 18.56
C LYS A 205 2.81 -13.70 17.69
N LEU A 206 2.94 -13.39 16.41
CA LEU A 206 3.69 -14.24 15.48
C LEU A 206 5.18 -14.30 15.83
N TYR A 207 5.73 -13.21 16.36
CA TYR A 207 7.13 -13.10 16.74
C TYR A 207 7.26 -12.73 18.22
N ARG A 208 8.27 -13.28 18.86
CA ARG A 208 8.65 -12.94 20.22
C ARG A 208 9.92 -12.08 20.20
N SER A 209 9.95 -11.03 21.00
CA SER A 209 11.09 -10.10 21.02
C SER A 209 12.40 -10.74 21.52
N ASP A 210 12.29 -11.79 22.34
CA ASP A 210 13.43 -12.55 22.88
C ASP A 210 14.03 -13.55 21.85
N GLU A 211 13.34 -13.79 20.75
CA GLU A 211 13.77 -14.66 19.64
C GLU A 211 14.34 -13.85 18.46
N LEU A 212 14.25 -12.54 18.50
CA LEU A 212 14.71 -11.66 17.42
C LEU A 212 16.08 -11.06 17.75
N PRO A 213 16.90 -10.75 16.73
CA PRO A 213 18.17 -10.06 16.95
C PRO A 213 17.94 -8.65 17.51
N ALA A 214 18.92 -8.15 18.26
CA ALA A 214 18.89 -6.76 18.69
C ALA A 214 18.85 -5.80 17.48
N PRO A 215 18.15 -4.67 17.56
CA PRO A 215 18.17 -3.66 16.52
C PRO A 215 19.61 -3.17 16.26
N PHE A 216 19.90 -2.89 15.01
CA PHE A 216 21.13 -2.15 14.68
C PHE A 216 21.01 -0.74 15.26
N ILE A 217 21.99 -0.35 16.05
CA ILE A 217 22.12 0.97 16.67
C ILE A 217 23.12 1.79 15.83
#